data_bf3db84f0ff2aa7e063d0b2585db6dc2
#
_entry.id   bf3db84f0ff2aa7e063d0b2585db6dc2
#
_cell.length_a   1.000
_cell.length_b   1.000
_cell.length_c   1.000
_cell.angle_alpha   90.00
_cell.angle_beta   90.00
_cell.angle_gamma   90.00
#
_symmetry.space_group_name_H-M   'P 1'
#
loop_
_entity.id
_entity.type
_entity.pdbx_description
1 polymer ?
#
loop_
_entity_poly.entity_id
_entity_poly.type
_entity_poly.pdbx_seq_one_letter_code
_entity_poly.pdbx_strand_id
1 'polypeptide(L)'
;SSSHMRILSIKNFFRKINNNNIVTISVLTPSVFRKNFDLICSPLHDKDKLKDLKNVLFFEGSLAQVSDLEPDNQIGLIGLGGVNKHFIFHENDLIKQIEYILSLYPKKQWYVFTSRRTPEMMIQKINQLKKIYENISISTEGFDEIIKKASIKIITQDSVNMVYESLSCKGKTILFNMKCKKENKVVKQ
;
A
#
# COMPACT_ATOMS: atom_id res chain seq x y z
N SER A 1 12.70 15.06 -5.42
CA SER A 1 13.95 15.39 -6.18
C SER A 1 15.04 15.98 -5.29
N SER A 2 14.72 16.83 -4.31
CA SER A 2 15.73 17.43 -3.42
C SER A 2 16.49 16.40 -2.56
N SER A 3 15.82 15.37 -2.07
CA SER A 3 16.43 14.30 -1.27
C SER A 3 17.47 13.49 -2.05
N HIS A 4 17.20 13.16 -3.31
CA HIS A 4 18.16 12.45 -4.17
C HIS A 4 19.44 13.26 -4.40
N MET A 5 19.32 14.57 -4.61
CA MET A 5 20.48 15.46 -4.76
C MET A 5 21.32 15.55 -3.48
N ARG A 6 20.69 15.64 -2.32
CA ARG A 6 21.38 15.66 -1.02
C ARG A 6 22.17 14.38 -0.77
N ILE A 7 21.60 13.21 -1.04
CA ILE A 7 22.30 11.92 -0.88
C ILE A 7 23.52 11.84 -1.78
N LEU A 8 23.41 12.26 -3.05
CA LEU A 8 24.55 12.26 -3.99
C LEU A 8 25.62 13.28 -3.60
N SER A 9 25.24 14.43 -3.05
CA SER A 9 26.20 15.43 -2.52
C SER A 9 26.96 14.88 -1.31
N ILE A 10 26.27 14.18 -0.39
CA ILE A 10 26.88 13.50 0.75
C ILE A 10 27.88 12.42 0.27
N LYS A 11 27.50 11.59 -0.70
CA LYS A 11 28.39 10.59 -1.31
C LYS A 11 29.67 11.22 -1.84
N ASN A 12 29.54 12.30 -2.61
CA ASN A 12 30.70 12.99 -3.21
C ASN A 12 31.58 13.64 -2.14
N PHE A 13 30.99 14.20 -1.09
CA PHE A 13 31.73 14.78 0.04
C PHE A 13 32.56 13.72 0.78
N PHE A 14 32.00 12.61 1.15
CA PHE A 14 32.68 11.54 1.87
C PHE A 14 33.76 10.86 1.00
N ARG A 15 33.53 10.67 -0.30
CA ARG A 15 34.54 10.15 -1.23
C ARG A 15 35.81 11.05 -1.27
N LYS A 16 35.64 12.37 -1.16
CA LYS A 16 36.75 13.31 -1.15
C LYS A 16 37.55 13.30 0.14
N ILE A 17 36.93 13.07 1.29
CA ILE A 17 37.56 13.17 2.60
C ILE A 17 38.22 11.85 3.02
N ASN A 18 37.57 10.73 2.87
CA ASN A 18 37.97 9.47 3.52
C ASN A 18 38.34 8.34 2.56
N ASN A 19 38.32 8.55 1.27
CA ASN A 19 38.50 7.49 0.25
C ASN A 19 37.58 6.24 0.47
N ASN A 20 36.49 6.39 1.21
CA ASN A 20 35.60 5.30 1.56
C ASN A 20 34.61 4.99 0.43
N ASN A 21 34.44 3.73 0.14
CA ASN A 21 33.47 3.23 -0.83
C ASN A 21 32.04 3.33 -0.28
N ILE A 22 31.44 4.51 -0.38
CA ILE A 22 30.01 4.69 -0.05
C ILE A 22 29.18 4.18 -1.21
N VAL A 23 28.35 3.18 -0.94
CA VAL A 23 27.36 2.64 -1.87
C VAL A 23 26.04 3.39 -1.68
N THR A 24 25.49 3.89 -2.79
CA THR A 24 24.18 4.57 -2.80
C THR A 24 23.15 3.72 -3.50
N ILE A 25 22.08 3.40 -2.78
CA ILE A 25 20.97 2.60 -3.30
C ILE A 25 19.72 3.50 -3.35
N SER A 26 19.09 3.59 -4.51
CA SER A 26 17.77 4.19 -4.63
C SER A 26 16.71 3.11 -4.57
N VAL A 27 15.81 3.24 -3.63
CA VAL A 27 14.56 2.45 -3.60
C VAL A 27 13.48 3.28 -4.28
N LEU A 28 12.85 2.71 -5.30
CA LEU A 28 12.03 3.35 -6.33
C LEU A 28 12.84 4.13 -7.38
N THR A 29 12.17 4.42 -8.50
CA THR A 29 12.78 5.10 -9.65
C THR A 29 13.14 6.54 -9.33
N PRO A 30 14.44 6.93 -9.29
CA PRO A 30 14.78 8.31 -9.07
C PRO A 30 14.39 9.18 -10.28
N SER A 31 13.90 10.37 -10.00
CA SER A 31 13.49 11.33 -11.05
C SER A 31 14.67 11.91 -11.82
N VAL A 32 15.83 12.04 -11.18
CA VAL A 32 17.04 12.68 -11.74
C VAL A 32 18.31 11.91 -11.35
N PHE A 33 19.40 12.14 -12.06
CA PHE A 33 20.75 11.63 -11.78
C PHE A 33 20.82 10.10 -11.62
N ARG A 34 20.06 9.35 -12.41
CA ARG A 34 19.92 7.89 -12.32
C ARG A 34 21.26 7.15 -12.43
N LYS A 35 22.17 7.64 -13.30
CA LYS A 35 23.51 7.05 -13.51
C LYS A 35 24.45 7.20 -12.31
N ASN A 36 24.13 8.07 -11.35
CA ASN A 36 25.02 8.38 -10.23
C ASN A 36 24.75 7.48 -9.00
N PHE A 37 23.67 6.70 -9.01
CA PHE A 37 23.41 5.68 -8.00
C PHE A 37 24.19 4.41 -8.33
N ASP A 38 24.69 3.72 -7.30
CA ASP A 38 25.40 2.45 -7.49
C ASP A 38 24.39 1.33 -7.76
N LEU A 39 23.19 1.39 -7.17
CA LEU A 39 22.07 0.49 -7.44
C LEU A 39 20.74 1.25 -7.41
N ILE A 40 19.85 0.88 -8.30
CA ILE A 40 18.45 1.34 -8.32
C ILE A 40 17.55 0.11 -8.22
N CYS A 41 16.77 -0.01 -7.14
CA CYS A 41 15.70 -0.98 -7.02
C CYS A 41 14.40 -0.33 -7.51
N SER A 42 13.86 -0.78 -8.63
CA SER A 42 12.73 -0.13 -9.30
C SER A 42 11.61 -1.13 -9.60
N PRO A 43 10.33 -0.71 -9.47
CA PRO A 43 9.22 -1.53 -9.91
C PRO A 43 9.30 -1.84 -11.40
N LEU A 44 8.88 -3.05 -11.78
CA LEU A 44 8.95 -3.54 -13.16
C LEU A 44 8.20 -2.64 -14.16
N HIS A 45 7.12 -1.98 -13.74
CA HIS A 45 6.37 -1.07 -14.59
C HIS A 45 7.15 0.20 -15.02
N ASP A 46 8.27 0.50 -14.35
CA ASP A 46 9.16 1.59 -14.73
C ASP A 46 10.35 1.15 -15.61
N LYS A 47 10.37 -0.12 -16.04
CA LYS A 47 11.47 -0.70 -16.84
C LYS A 47 11.81 0.12 -18.07
N ASP A 48 10.80 0.61 -18.80
CA ASP A 48 11.01 1.42 -20.01
C ASP A 48 11.80 2.71 -19.74
N LYS A 49 11.68 3.28 -18.53
CA LYS A 49 12.38 4.50 -18.13
C LYS A 49 13.85 4.28 -17.77
N LEU A 50 14.24 3.02 -17.54
CA LEU A 50 15.55 2.63 -17.00
C LEU A 50 16.29 1.62 -17.89
N LYS A 51 15.78 1.32 -19.10
CA LYS A 51 16.29 0.28 -20.00
C LYS A 51 17.78 0.45 -20.38
N ASP A 52 18.28 1.69 -20.39
CA ASP A 52 19.67 2.00 -20.77
C ASP A 52 20.63 1.97 -19.58
N LEU A 53 20.19 1.58 -18.39
CA LEU A 53 20.98 1.51 -17.17
C LEU A 53 21.28 0.03 -16.81
N LYS A 54 22.54 -0.22 -16.43
CA LYS A 54 22.99 -1.57 -16.00
C LYS A 54 22.88 -1.80 -14.49
N ASN A 55 22.76 -0.72 -13.72
CA ASN A 55 22.72 -0.72 -12.25
C ASN A 55 21.28 -0.74 -11.71
N VAL A 56 20.38 -1.50 -12.34
CA VAL A 56 18.97 -1.56 -11.96
C VAL A 56 18.57 -2.99 -11.63
N LEU A 57 17.94 -3.15 -10.47
CA LEU A 57 17.25 -4.36 -10.06
C LEU A 57 15.75 -4.08 -10.14
N PHE A 58 15.03 -4.89 -10.89
CA PHE A 58 13.58 -4.76 -11.00
C PHE A 58 12.87 -5.73 -10.06
N PHE A 59 11.78 -5.26 -9.45
CA PHE A 59 10.87 -6.07 -8.65
C PHE A 59 9.43 -5.90 -9.14
N GLU A 60 8.60 -6.90 -8.92
CA GLU A 60 7.18 -6.83 -9.22
C GLU A 60 6.41 -6.22 -8.05
N GLY A 61 5.39 -5.43 -8.37
CA GLY A 61 4.48 -4.85 -7.40
C GLY A 61 5.06 -3.70 -6.57
N SER A 62 4.85 -3.74 -5.26
CA SER A 62 5.32 -2.77 -4.28
C SER A 62 6.11 -3.46 -3.17
N LEU A 63 7.09 -2.77 -2.61
CA LEU A 63 7.82 -3.27 -1.44
C LEU A 63 6.93 -3.24 -0.22
N ALA A 64 6.81 -4.39 0.45
CA ALA A 64 6.05 -4.55 1.68
C ALA A 64 6.81 -5.42 2.67
N GLN A 65 6.54 -5.23 3.95
CA GLN A 65 7.11 -6.07 4.99
C GLN A 65 6.41 -7.43 5.02
N VAL A 66 7.17 -8.49 4.82
CA VAL A 66 6.66 -9.87 4.93
C VAL A 66 6.45 -10.24 6.41
N SER A 67 5.37 -10.94 6.70
CA SER A 67 5.10 -11.50 8.02
C SER A 67 4.63 -12.94 7.92
N ASP A 68 5.28 -13.82 8.68
CA ASP A 68 4.93 -15.24 8.79
C ASP A 68 4.06 -15.56 10.00
N LEU A 69 3.57 -14.54 10.71
CA LEU A 69 2.66 -14.71 11.84
C LEU A 69 1.40 -15.47 11.42
N GLU A 70 0.99 -16.43 12.24
CA GLU A 70 -0.29 -17.12 12.04
C GLU A 70 -1.45 -16.16 12.34
N PRO A 71 -2.41 -16.06 11.42
CA PRO A 71 -3.51 -15.14 11.57
C PRO A 71 -4.52 -15.63 12.63
N ASP A 72 -5.09 -14.68 13.36
CA ASP A 72 -6.19 -14.94 14.30
C ASP A 72 -7.52 -15.00 13.53
N ASN A 73 -8.22 -16.13 13.66
CA ASN A 73 -9.51 -16.34 13.02
C ASN A 73 -10.63 -15.39 13.51
N GLN A 74 -10.43 -14.75 14.66
CA GLN A 74 -11.37 -13.76 15.20
C GLN A 74 -11.17 -12.37 14.61
N ILE A 75 -10.06 -12.12 13.95
CA ILE A 75 -9.69 -10.78 13.45
C ILE A 75 -9.93 -10.68 11.94
N GLY A 76 -10.65 -9.63 11.55
CA GLY A 76 -10.79 -9.15 10.18
C GLY A 76 -10.29 -7.71 10.03
N LEU A 77 -9.78 -7.37 8.86
CA LEU A 77 -9.31 -6.03 8.51
C LEU A 77 -10.04 -5.52 7.27
N ILE A 78 -10.49 -4.28 7.32
CA ILE A 78 -10.99 -3.52 6.18
C ILE A 78 -10.10 -2.31 5.97
N GLY A 79 -9.39 -2.26 4.85
CA GLY A 79 -8.50 -1.15 4.47
C GLY A 79 -9.12 -0.29 3.39
N LEU A 80 -9.38 0.97 3.71
CA LEU A 80 -9.99 1.95 2.82
C LEU A 80 -8.97 2.99 2.36
N GLY A 81 -8.63 2.96 1.09
CA GLY A 81 -7.85 4.01 0.44
C GLY A 81 -8.66 5.29 0.29
N GLY A 82 -8.86 5.76 -0.92
CA GLY A 82 -9.65 6.96 -1.18
C GLY A 82 -9.61 7.39 -2.63
N VAL A 83 -10.03 8.61 -2.87
CA VAL A 83 -10.13 9.16 -4.23
C VAL A 83 -8.76 9.16 -4.91
N ASN A 84 -8.70 8.61 -6.10
CA ASN A 84 -7.53 8.60 -6.96
C ASN A 84 -7.89 8.76 -8.45
N LYS A 85 -6.88 8.73 -9.32
CA LYS A 85 -7.05 8.88 -10.78
C LYS A 85 -7.40 7.57 -11.51
N HIS A 86 -7.34 6.43 -10.84
CA HIS A 86 -7.44 5.10 -11.47
C HIS A 86 -8.81 4.46 -11.26
N PHE A 87 -9.36 4.56 -10.06
CA PHE A 87 -10.61 3.93 -9.66
C PHE A 87 -11.68 4.96 -9.30
N ILE A 88 -12.94 4.59 -9.48
CA ILE A 88 -14.08 5.35 -8.99
C ILE A 88 -14.30 4.92 -7.53
N PHE A 89 -14.16 5.87 -6.61
CA PHE A 89 -14.43 5.66 -5.20
C PHE A 89 -15.91 6.04 -4.96
N HIS A 90 -16.79 5.02 -4.95
CA HIS A 90 -18.23 5.21 -4.76
C HIS A 90 -18.64 4.69 -3.40
N GLU A 91 -18.90 5.60 -2.46
CA GLU A 91 -19.08 5.30 -1.04
C GLU A 91 -20.24 4.33 -0.78
N ASN A 92 -21.37 4.54 -1.47
CA ASN A 92 -22.55 3.67 -1.28
C ASN A 92 -22.29 2.22 -1.70
N ASP A 93 -21.55 2.00 -2.80
CA ASP A 93 -21.22 0.65 -3.26
C ASP A 93 -20.24 -0.04 -2.32
N LEU A 94 -19.28 0.72 -1.78
CA LEU A 94 -18.34 0.21 -0.79
C LEU A 94 -19.03 -0.14 0.53
N ILE A 95 -19.94 0.70 1.01
CA ILE A 95 -20.72 0.43 2.23
C ILE A 95 -21.55 -0.85 2.08
N LYS A 96 -22.25 -1.03 0.95
CA LYS A 96 -23.02 -2.28 0.70
C LYS A 96 -22.13 -3.52 0.73
N GLN A 97 -20.92 -3.43 0.19
CA GLN A 97 -19.95 -4.52 0.24
C GLN A 97 -19.48 -4.78 1.68
N ILE A 98 -19.26 -3.73 2.48
CA ILE A 98 -18.90 -3.86 3.90
C ILE A 98 -20.04 -4.53 4.67
N GLU A 99 -21.27 -4.06 4.52
CA GLU A 99 -22.44 -4.66 5.18
C GLU A 99 -22.60 -6.15 4.84
N TYR A 100 -22.42 -6.50 3.57
CA TYR A 100 -22.44 -7.91 3.13
C TYR A 100 -21.34 -8.73 3.82
N ILE A 101 -20.13 -8.21 3.91
CA ILE A 101 -19.01 -8.87 4.59
C ILE A 101 -19.30 -9.06 6.07
N LEU A 102 -19.82 -8.05 6.75
CA LEU A 102 -20.18 -8.12 8.16
C LEU A 102 -21.26 -9.19 8.40
N SER A 103 -22.22 -9.30 7.50
CA SER A 103 -23.26 -10.32 7.58
C SER A 103 -22.72 -11.75 7.38
N LEU A 104 -21.69 -11.93 6.55
CA LEU A 104 -21.03 -13.24 6.34
C LEU A 104 -20.18 -13.68 7.54
N TYR A 105 -19.64 -12.73 8.28
CA TYR A 105 -18.71 -13.00 9.38
C TYR A 105 -19.09 -12.27 10.67
N PRO A 106 -20.29 -12.55 11.23
CA PRO A 106 -20.83 -11.78 12.36
C PRO A 106 -20.04 -11.93 13.67
N LYS A 107 -19.24 -12.99 13.78
CA LYS A 107 -18.43 -13.26 14.99
C LYS A 107 -17.02 -12.67 14.94
N LYS A 108 -16.59 -12.13 13.77
CA LYS A 108 -15.27 -11.51 13.66
C LYS A 108 -15.28 -10.10 14.21
N GLN A 109 -14.20 -9.74 14.91
CA GLN A 109 -13.89 -8.36 15.22
C GLN A 109 -13.26 -7.71 13.98
N TRP A 110 -13.90 -6.69 13.45
CA TRP A 110 -13.47 -5.97 12.25
C TRP A 110 -12.77 -4.67 12.61
N TYR A 111 -11.55 -4.51 12.12
CA TYR A 111 -10.78 -3.27 12.24
C TYR A 111 -10.82 -2.55 10.91
N VAL A 112 -11.44 -1.37 10.88
CA VAL A 112 -11.56 -0.53 9.69
C VAL A 112 -10.51 0.57 9.74
N PHE A 113 -9.63 0.58 8.77
CA PHE A 113 -8.60 1.61 8.61
C PHE A 113 -8.92 2.51 7.43
N THR A 114 -8.82 3.80 7.66
CA THR A 114 -8.98 4.84 6.64
C THR A 114 -7.64 5.48 6.29
N SER A 115 -7.54 6.03 5.10
CA SER A 115 -6.37 6.78 4.65
C SER A 115 -6.65 8.29 4.64
N ARG A 116 -5.60 9.09 4.50
CA ARG A 116 -5.73 10.55 4.32
C ARG A 116 -6.56 10.96 3.09
N ARG A 117 -6.75 10.05 2.14
CA ARG A 117 -7.53 10.26 0.91
C ARG A 117 -8.96 9.76 1.01
N THR A 118 -9.33 9.12 2.14
CA THR A 118 -10.68 8.64 2.34
C THR A 118 -11.63 9.81 2.51
N PRO A 119 -12.70 9.93 1.69
CA PRO A 119 -13.65 11.01 1.79
C PRO A 119 -14.35 11.05 3.16
N GLU A 120 -14.60 12.25 3.67
CA GLU A 120 -15.30 12.46 4.94
C GLU A 120 -16.67 11.77 4.98
N MET A 121 -17.40 11.80 3.86
CA MET A 121 -18.68 11.10 3.73
C MET A 121 -18.55 9.59 3.95
N MET A 122 -17.46 8.97 3.51
CA MET A 122 -17.20 7.54 3.78
C MET A 122 -16.95 7.29 5.26
N ILE A 123 -16.19 8.16 5.92
CA ILE A 123 -15.91 8.08 7.37
C ILE A 123 -17.22 8.18 8.16
N GLN A 124 -18.10 9.13 7.80
CA GLN A 124 -19.41 9.29 8.43
C GLN A 124 -20.29 8.04 8.27
N LYS A 125 -20.32 7.43 7.08
CA LYS A 125 -21.06 6.19 6.83
C LYS A 125 -20.54 5.01 7.65
N ILE A 126 -19.23 4.87 7.78
CA ILE A 126 -18.63 3.81 8.60
C ILE A 126 -18.96 4.04 10.08
N ASN A 127 -18.96 5.29 10.55
CA ASN A 127 -19.39 5.63 11.91
C ASN A 127 -20.88 5.29 12.16
N GLN A 128 -21.72 5.40 11.13
CA GLN A 128 -23.10 4.92 11.22
C GLN A 128 -23.17 3.39 11.32
N LEU A 129 -22.39 2.65 10.52
CA LEU A 129 -22.29 1.19 10.63
C LEU A 129 -21.83 0.73 12.02
N LYS A 130 -20.86 1.44 12.62
CA LYS A 130 -20.39 1.13 13.98
C LYS A 130 -21.50 1.21 15.03
N LYS A 131 -22.54 2.02 14.84
CA LYS A 131 -23.70 2.10 15.74
C LYS A 131 -24.63 0.88 15.62
N ILE A 132 -24.56 0.19 14.47
CA ILE A 132 -25.40 -0.98 14.16
C ILE A 132 -24.66 -2.28 14.48
N TYR A 133 -23.35 -2.30 14.20
CA TYR A 133 -22.49 -3.46 14.35
C TYR A 133 -21.45 -3.22 15.46
N GLU A 134 -21.63 -3.86 16.61
CA GLU A 134 -20.74 -3.72 17.77
C GLU A 134 -19.33 -4.26 17.53
N ASN A 135 -19.20 -5.17 16.57
CA ASN A 135 -17.94 -5.82 16.20
C ASN A 135 -17.07 -5.03 15.22
N ILE A 136 -17.33 -3.71 15.07
CA ILE A 136 -16.51 -2.80 14.26
C ILE A 136 -15.70 -1.87 15.15
N SER A 137 -14.40 -1.80 14.91
CA SER A 137 -13.49 -0.76 15.45
C SER A 137 -12.91 0.05 14.31
N ILE A 138 -12.96 1.38 14.43
CA ILE A 138 -12.40 2.30 13.44
C ILE A 138 -11.10 2.87 14.00
N SER A 139 -10.01 2.80 13.24
CA SER A 139 -8.71 3.32 13.65
C SER A 139 -7.96 3.95 12.47
N THR A 140 -7.09 4.89 12.79
CA THR A 140 -6.09 5.44 11.86
C THR A 140 -4.68 4.94 12.18
N GLU A 141 -4.50 4.27 13.30
CA GLU A 141 -3.23 3.77 13.81
C GLU A 141 -3.28 2.26 14.04
N GLY A 142 -2.12 1.59 14.03
CA GLY A 142 -2.02 0.14 14.27
C GLY A 142 -2.33 -0.74 13.05
N PHE A 143 -2.39 -0.18 11.84
CA PHE A 143 -2.61 -0.94 10.62
C PHE A 143 -1.58 -2.06 10.44
N ASP A 144 -0.29 -1.76 10.66
CA ASP A 144 0.83 -2.70 10.50
C ASP A 144 0.78 -3.90 11.46
N GLU A 145 0.14 -3.74 12.61
CA GLU A 145 -0.05 -4.82 13.59
C GLU A 145 -1.25 -5.68 13.22
N ILE A 146 -2.37 -5.05 12.91
CA ILE A 146 -3.62 -5.75 12.60
C ILE A 146 -3.53 -6.51 11.28
N ILE A 147 -2.87 -5.96 10.26
CA ILE A 147 -2.70 -6.63 8.96
C ILE A 147 -1.97 -7.96 9.08
N LYS A 148 -1.03 -8.09 10.04
CA LYS A 148 -0.28 -9.31 10.33
C LYS A 148 -1.11 -10.36 11.06
N LYS A 149 -2.12 -9.93 11.82
CA LYS A 149 -2.99 -10.79 12.65
C LYS A 149 -4.30 -11.16 11.95
N ALA A 150 -4.76 -10.37 10.99
CA ALA A 150 -6.05 -10.57 10.37
C ALA A 150 -6.09 -11.81 9.47
N SER A 151 -7.04 -12.71 9.74
CA SER A 151 -7.29 -13.90 8.91
C SER A 151 -8.00 -13.57 7.59
N ILE A 152 -8.78 -12.48 7.56
CA ILE A 152 -9.41 -11.93 6.36
C ILE A 152 -9.08 -10.45 6.29
N LYS A 153 -8.57 -10.02 5.15
CA LYS A 153 -8.20 -8.63 4.84
C LYS A 153 -8.93 -8.20 3.58
N ILE A 154 -9.68 -7.12 3.65
CA ILE A 154 -10.48 -6.61 2.54
C ILE A 154 -10.04 -5.19 2.24
N ILE A 155 -9.46 -4.99 1.07
CA ILE A 155 -8.71 -3.78 0.73
C ILE A 155 -9.29 -3.14 -0.52
N THR A 156 -9.40 -1.82 -0.53
CA THR A 156 -9.77 -1.07 -1.74
C THR A 156 -8.64 -1.08 -2.77
N GLN A 157 -8.97 -1.29 -4.04
CA GLN A 157 -8.00 -1.44 -5.14
C GLN A 157 -7.17 -0.19 -5.43
N ASP A 158 -7.62 0.97 -4.96
CA ASP A 158 -6.95 2.25 -5.19
C ASP A 158 -5.65 2.44 -4.39
N SER A 159 -5.42 1.62 -3.39
CA SER A 159 -4.23 1.68 -2.52
C SER A 159 -3.30 0.50 -2.78
N VAL A 160 -2.46 0.63 -3.79
CA VAL A 160 -1.50 -0.41 -4.20
C VAL A 160 -0.63 -0.88 -3.02
N ASN A 161 -0.13 0.04 -2.19
CA ASN A 161 0.69 -0.32 -1.03
C ASN A 161 -0.09 -1.21 -0.05
N MET A 162 -1.31 -0.82 0.36
CA MET A 162 -2.13 -1.63 1.26
C MET A 162 -2.44 -3.02 0.69
N VAL A 163 -2.64 -3.12 -0.64
CA VAL A 163 -2.83 -4.41 -1.31
C VAL A 163 -1.59 -5.29 -1.16
N TYR A 164 -0.40 -4.78 -1.48
CA TYR A 164 0.83 -5.57 -1.38
C TYR A 164 1.23 -5.86 0.06
N GLU A 165 1.04 -4.93 0.99
CA GLU A 165 1.21 -5.18 2.43
C GLU A 165 0.30 -6.31 2.91
N SER A 166 -0.95 -6.33 2.44
CA SER A 166 -1.90 -7.38 2.79
C SER A 166 -1.51 -8.74 2.18
N LEU A 167 -1.00 -8.78 0.96
CA LEU A 167 -0.52 -10.00 0.29
C LEU A 167 0.77 -10.54 0.91
N SER A 168 1.57 -9.68 1.53
CA SER A 168 2.83 -10.05 2.20
C SER A 168 2.65 -10.61 3.60
N CYS A 169 1.42 -10.71 4.09
CA CYS A 169 1.05 -11.31 5.37
C CYS A 169 0.14 -12.51 5.13
N LYS A 170 0.24 -13.53 5.98
CA LYS A 170 -0.68 -14.69 5.95
C LYS A 170 -2.14 -14.27 6.12
N GLY A 171 -3.07 -15.16 5.78
CA GLY A 171 -4.50 -14.90 5.77
C GLY A 171 -5.03 -14.57 4.38
N LYS A 172 -6.35 -14.51 4.24
CA LYS A 172 -7.01 -14.29 2.96
C LYS A 172 -7.13 -12.81 2.64
N THR A 173 -6.61 -12.38 1.50
CA THR A 173 -6.79 -11.01 0.98
C THR A 173 -7.89 -11.00 -0.08
N ILE A 174 -8.83 -10.08 0.05
CA ILE A 174 -9.94 -9.85 -0.87
C ILE A 174 -9.92 -8.38 -1.28
N LEU A 175 -10.15 -8.09 -2.54
CA LEU A 175 -10.26 -6.72 -3.01
C LEU A 175 -11.73 -6.30 -3.14
N PHE A 176 -12.05 -5.07 -2.73
CA PHE A 176 -13.34 -4.47 -3.03
C PHE A 176 -13.56 -4.39 -4.54
N ASN A 177 -14.77 -4.66 -4.99
CA ASN A 177 -15.13 -4.45 -6.38
C ASN A 177 -15.28 -2.94 -6.65
N MET A 178 -14.33 -2.37 -7.39
CA MET A 178 -14.28 -0.96 -7.75
C MET A 178 -14.20 -0.80 -9.26
N LYS A 179 -14.94 0.15 -9.83
CA LYS A 179 -14.88 0.46 -11.26
C LYS A 179 -13.61 1.23 -11.59
N CYS A 180 -12.90 0.79 -12.62
CA CYS A 180 -11.77 1.55 -13.18
C CYS A 180 -12.25 2.77 -13.95
N LYS A 181 -11.55 3.90 -13.80
CA LYS A 181 -11.75 5.11 -14.62
C LYS A 181 -11.11 4.94 -15.99
N LYS A 182 -9.91 4.36 -16.06
CA LYS A 182 -9.18 4.01 -17.27
C LYS A 182 -8.27 2.84 -16.99
N GLU A 183 -8.21 1.89 -17.90
CA GLU A 183 -7.19 0.85 -17.86
C GLU A 183 -5.80 1.47 -18.10
N ASN A 184 -4.87 1.21 -17.23
CA ASN A 184 -3.47 1.59 -17.37
C ASN A 184 -2.56 0.52 -16.77
N LYS A 185 -1.23 0.71 -16.89
CA LYS A 185 -0.23 -0.26 -16.41
C LYS A 185 -0.37 -0.57 -14.90
N VAL A 186 -0.86 0.36 -14.08
CA VAL A 186 -1.03 0.17 -12.63
C VAL A 186 -2.26 -0.68 -12.30
N VAL A 187 -3.31 -0.57 -13.10
CA VAL A 187 -4.56 -1.35 -12.92
C VAL A 187 -4.39 -2.80 -13.39
N LYS A 188 -3.45 -3.06 -14.30
CA LYS A 188 -3.15 -4.39 -14.84
C LYS A 188 -2.18 -5.21 -13.99
N GLN A 189 -1.61 -4.64 -12.93
CA GLN A 189 -0.81 -5.34 -11.93
C GLN A 189 -1.70 -6.04 -10.90
#